data_acd7ff4a181c8f1fdbf85bad10a6d0e6
#
_entry.id   acd7ff4a181c8f1fdbf85bad10a6d0e6
#
_cell.length_a   1.000
_cell.length_b   1.000
_cell.length_c   1.000
_cell.angle_alpha   90.00
_cell.angle_beta   90.00
_cell.angle_gamma   90.00
#
_symmetry.space_group_name_H-M   'P 1'
#
loop_
_entity.id
_entity.type
_entity.pdbx_description
1 polymer ?
#
loop_
_entity_poly.entity_id
_entity_poly.type
_entity_poly.pdbx_seq_one_letter_code
_entity_poly.pdbx_strand_id
1 'polypeptide(L)'
;MEIRNVTHVQNIRYDKEAEALWIIDQTLLPNTEREIRLTTAEEMYEAIRLLQVRGAPAIGICAGYCMYALAREIPGEGEGFYEELNKAGAYLNSSRPTAVNLSWAIGRQLEAAKAHLPEGREAVLDALYQEAAAIHEDDIAKCKAISEYGLTLVRDGDGILTHCNAGPLATSRYGTALGPILLGTERGMKFHVFSDETRPLLQGARLTSYELYRAGVDVTLICDNMASIVMKSGQVQACFGGCDRIAANGDFANKIGTSGVAILAKHYGIPFYVLGPTSTIDMACPDGDHIPIEERDREEIKTMWYEKPMALPEVKCYNPAFDVTDHDLITGIVTEKGICRPPYSQSLAALFDNKQ
;
A
#
# COMPACT_ATOMS: atom_id res chain seq x y z
N MET A 1 21.49 -10.91 -13.29
CA MET A 1 20.73 -10.26 -12.20
C MET A 1 20.19 -11.38 -11.33
N GLU A 2 20.60 -11.47 -10.09
CA GLU A 2 20.12 -12.56 -9.23
C GLU A 2 18.60 -12.41 -8.96
N ILE A 3 17.88 -13.53 -9.10
CA ILE A 3 16.50 -13.65 -8.64
C ILE A 3 16.55 -13.56 -7.11
N ARG A 4 15.98 -12.50 -6.55
CA ARG A 4 15.88 -12.34 -5.09
C ARG A 4 14.53 -12.87 -4.63
N ASN A 5 14.50 -13.47 -3.46
CA ASN A 5 13.24 -13.80 -2.82
C ASN A 5 12.55 -12.51 -2.36
N VAL A 6 11.66 -11.98 -3.22
CA VAL A 6 11.02 -10.67 -3.06
C VAL A 6 10.00 -10.67 -1.93
N THR A 7 9.51 -11.86 -1.53
CA THR A 7 8.63 -12.00 -0.36
C THR A 7 9.34 -11.68 0.96
N HIS A 8 10.68 -11.58 0.93
CA HIS A 8 11.52 -11.24 2.08
C HIS A 8 12.17 -9.84 1.99
N VAL A 9 11.80 -9.01 1.02
CA VAL A 9 12.31 -7.63 0.94
C VAL A 9 11.86 -6.87 2.17
N GLN A 10 12.82 -6.32 2.90
CA GLN A 10 12.59 -5.40 4.02
C GLN A 10 12.72 -3.97 3.50
N ASN A 11 11.64 -3.45 2.96
CA ASN A 11 11.58 -2.07 2.47
C ASN A 11 11.67 -1.02 3.60
N ILE A 12 11.37 -1.44 4.84
CA ILE A 12 11.47 -0.64 6.06
C ILE A 12 12.06 -1.55 7.14
N ARG A 13 13.10 -1.10 7.82
CA ARG A 13 13.68 -1.83 8.96
C ARG A 13 14.26 -0.87 9.99
N TYR A 14 14.08 -1.18 11.24
CA TYR A 14 14.77 -0.50 12.33
C TYR A 14 15.94 -1.38 12.79
N ASP A 15 17.15 -0.83 12.71
CA ASP A 15 18.37 -1.48 13.17
C ASP A 15 18.66 -1.03 14.61
N LYS A 16 18.49 -1.93 15.58
CA LYS A 16 18.70 -1.63 17.00
C LYS A 16 20.17 -1.36 17.34
N GLU A 17 21.10 -2.03 16.67
CA GLU A 17 22.54 -1.85 16.93
C GLU A 17 23.04 -0.53 16.37
N ALA A 18 22.61 -0.18 15.15
CA ALA A 18 22.92 1.08 14.52
C ALA A 18 22.01 2.23 14.98
N GLU A 19 20.97 1.94 15.78
CA GLU A 19 19.97 2.87 16.24
C GLU A 19 19.37 3.71 15.10
N ALA A 20 19.02 3.05 14.01
CA ALA A 20 18.67 3.71 12.76
C ALA A 20 17.48 3.09 12.07
N LEU A 21 16.62 3.95 11.55
CA LEU A 21 15.56 3.59 10.62
C LEU A 21 16.10 3.62 9.18
N TRP A 22 15.93 2.51 8.46
CA TRP A 22 16.31 2.39 7.07
C TRP A 22 15.07 2.15 6.20
N ILE A 23 15.03 2.79 5.04
CA ILE A 23 14.02 2.56 4.02
C ILE A 23 14.67 2.39 2.64
N ILE A 24 13.99 1.69 1.73
CA ILE A 24 14.33 1.71 0.30
C ILE A 24 13.74 2.99 -0.30
N ASP A 25 14.58 3.83 -0.90
CA ASP A 25 14.12 5.02 -1.62
C ASP A 25 13.40 4.62 -2.91
N GLN A 26 12.07 4.56 -2.86
CA GLN A 26 11.24 4.12 -3.98
C GLN A 26 11.18 5.15 -5.13
N THR A 27 11.63 6.39 -4.92
CA THR A 27 11.67 7.41 -5.97
C THR A 27 12.74 7.13 -7.02
N LEU A 28 13.78 6.38 -6.63
CA LEU A 28 14.89 6.01 -7.50
C LEU A 28 14.67 4.72 -8.29
N LEU A 29 13.70 3.90 -7.87
CA LEU A 29 13.35 2.65 -8.55
C LEU A 29 12.68 2.93 -9.91
N PRO A 30 12.90 2.07 -10.92
CA PRO A 30 13.69 0.82 -10.92
C PRO A 30 15.18 1.01 -11.20
N ASN A 31 15.61 2.24 -11.53
CA ASN A 31 16.95 2.51 -12.06
C ASN A 31 18.06 2.36 -11.00
N THR A 32 17.75 2.69 -9.74
CA THR A 32 18.70 2.60 -8.63
C THR A 32 17.98 2.05 -7.40
N GLU A 33 18.46 0.94 -6.87
CA GLU A 33 18.04 0.43 -5.56
C GLU A 33 18.98 1.01 -4.50
N ARG A 34 18.44 1.87 -3.63
CA ARG A 34 19.22 2.53 -2.59
C ARG A 34 18.46 2.52 -1.27
N GLU A 35 19.09 1.98 -0.24
CA GLU A 35 18.64 2.19 1.13
C GLU A 35 19.13 3.56 1.62
N ILE A 36 18.26 4.28 2.30
CA ILE A 36 18.58 5.54 2.99
C ILE A 36 18.29 5.40 4.48
N ARG A 37 19.15 6.02 5.27
CA ARG A 37 19.01 6.12 6.72
C ARG A 37 18.22 7.38 7.04
N LEU A 38 17.23 7.27 7.90
CA LEU A 38 16.45 8.38 8.42
C LEU A 38 16.84 8.62 9.88
N THR A 39 17.34 9.81 10.19
CA THR A 39 17.87 10.15 11.51
C THR A 39 17.23 11.39 12.12
N THR A 40 16.71 12.31 11.29
CA THR A 40 16.08 13.53 11.75
C THR A 40 14.59 13.57 11.46
N ALA A 41 13.85 14.40 12.17
CA ALA A 41 12.43 14.63 11.94
C ALA A 41 12.16 15.12 10.51
N GLU A 42 13.03 15.99 9.98
CA GLU A 42 12.95 16.51 8.62
C GLU A 42 13.12 15.41 7.58
N GLU A 43 14.14 14.54 7.74
CA GLU A 43 14.35 13.40 6.83
C GLU A 43 13.15 12.45 6.82
N MET A 44 12.58 12.15 7.99
CA MET A 44 11.39 11.31 8.14
C MET A 44 10.15 11.94 7.48
N TYR A 45 9.96 13.24 7.71
CA TYR A 45 8.89 14.03 7.10
C TYR A 45 9.02 14.02 5.56
N GLU A 46 10.20 14.34 5.04
CA GLU A 46 10.46 14.40 3.60
C GLU A 46 10.34 13.00 2.94
N ALA A 47 10.78 11.95 3.62
CA ALA A 47 10.65 10.58 3.11
C ALA A 47 9.18 10.19 2.83
N ILE A 48 8.27 10.62 3.71
CA ILE A 48 6.83 10.40 3.54
C ILE A 48 6.25 11.36 2.50
N ARG A 49 6.58 12.65 2.57
CA ARG A 49 6.06 13.68 1.67
C ARG A 49 6.45 13.46 0.22
N LEU A 50 7.72 13.10 -0.03
CA LEU A 50 8.29 12.89 -1.35
C LEU A 50 8.04 11.48 -1.90
N LEU A 51 7.33 10.62 -1.16
CA LEU A 51 7.05 9.24 -1.54
C LEU A 51 8.31 8.37 -1.66
N GLN A 52 9.38 8.67 -0.92
CA GLN A 52 10.53 7.77 -0.78
C GLN A 52 10.09 6.48 -0.08
N VAL A 53 9.14 6.58 0.86
CA VAL A 53 8.30 5.48 1.34
C VAL A 53 6.85 5.76 0.92
N ARG A 54 6.17 4.77 0.32
CA ARG A 54 4.81 4.90 -0.20
C ARG A 54 4.03 3.59 -0.08
N GLY A 55 2.68 3.69 -0.21
CA GLY A 55 1.74 2.64 0.10
C GLY A 55 1.20 2.82 1.52
N ALA A 56 -0.12 2.70 1.68
CA ALA A 56 -0.75 3.00 2.96
C ALA A 56 -0.17 2.17 4.14
N PRO A 57 0.02 0.83 4.01
CA PRO A 57 0.63 0.05 5.09
C PRO A 57 2.10 0.44 5.35
N ALA A 58 2.91 0.58 4.30
CA ALA A 58 4.33 0.91 4.46
C ALA A 58 4.53 2.28 5.14
N ILE A 59 3.69 3.28 4.83
CA ILE A 59 3.72 4.57 5.50
C ILE A 59 3.41 4.43 6.99
N GLY A 60 2.41 3.60 7.36
CA GLY A 60 2.06 3.33 8.75
C GLY A 60 3.20 2.66 9.52
N ILE A 61 3.82 1.64 8.94
CA ILE A 61 4.98 0.95 9.52
C ILE A 61 6.15 1.91 9.72
N CYS A 62 6.46 2.71 8.67
CA CYS A 62 7.51 3.72 8.74
C CYS A 62 7.23 4.72 9.87
N ALA A 63 5.99 5.22 9.98
CA ALA A 63 5.58 6.14 11.02
C ALA A 63 5.75 5.56 12.43
N GLY A 64 5.41 4.29 12.63
CA GLY A 64 5.64 3.61 13.91
C GLY A 64 7.09 3.66 14.34
N TYR A 65 8.02 3.29 13.46
CA TYR A 65 9.45 3.36 13.75
C TYR A 65 9.98 4.80 13.82
N CYS A 66 9.44 5.74 13.03
CA CYS A 66 9.78 7.17 13.14
C CYS A 66 9.46 7.71 14.54
N MET A 67 8.27 7.42 15.06
CA MET A 67 7.87 7.85 16.40
C MET A 67 8.80 7.31 17.48
N TYR A 68 9.19 6.05 17.40
CA TYR A 68 10.18 5.47 18.32
C TYR A 68 11.56 6.16 18.19
N ALA A 69 12.06 6.35 16.96
CA ALA A 69 13.34 7.00 16.73
C ALA A 69 13.36 8.43 17.28
N LEU A 70 12.30 9.21 17.05
CA LEU A 70 12.15 10.57 17.56
C LEU A 70 12.04 10.62 19.09
N ALA A 71 11.31 9.68 19.70
CA ALA A 71 11.18 9.60 21.13
C ALA A 71 12.54 9.42 21.85
N ARG A 72 13.49 8.74 21.21
CA ARG A 72 14.84 8.56 21.76
C ARG A 72 15.64 9.87 21.85
N GLU A 73 15.39 10.79 20.93
CA GLU A 73 16.06 12.09 20.89
C GLU A 73 15.40 13.15 21.80
N ILE A 74 14.14 12.94 22.21
CA ILE A 74 13.43 13.85 23.12
C ILE A 74 13.96 13.68 24.54
N PRO A 75 14.49 14.77 25.19
CA PRO A 75 14.99 14.68 26.56
C PRO A 75 13.86 14.64 27.59
N GLY A 76 14.19 14.22 28.80
CA GLY A 76 13.27 14.25 29.93
C GLY A 76 12.37 13.02 30.02
N GLU A 77 11.36 13.09 30.89
CA GLU A 77 10.39 12.04 31.18
C GLU A 77 9.04 12.63 31.58
N GLY A 78 8.02 11.79 31.77
CA GLY A 78 6.67 12.20 32.22
C GLY A 78 5.92 13.03 31.20
N GLU A 79 5.02 13.91 31.67
CA GLU A 79 4.13 14.69 30.81
C GLU A 79 4.87 15.59 29.82
N GLY A 80 5.99 16.22 30.22
CA GLY A 80 6.76 17.08 29.33
C GLY A 80 7.36 16.31 28.13
N PHE A 81 7.85 15.11 28.37
CA PHE A 81 8.30 14.20 27.30
C PHE A 81 7.14 13.85 26.37
N TYR A 82 5.98 13.50 26.92
CA TYR A 82 4.80 13.13 26.13
C TYR A 82 4.29 14.29 25.27
N GLU A 83 4.30 15.52 25.77
CA GLU A 83 3.91 16.71 25.00
C GLU A 83 4.84 16.92 23.79
N GLU A 84 6.16 16.77 23.96
CA GLU A 84 7.11 16.88 22.85
C GLU A 84 6.96 15.73 21.84
N LEU A 85 6.71 14.51 22.30
CA LEU A 85 6.42 13.37 21.43
C LEU A 85 5.14 13.60 20.62
N ASN A 86 4.11 14.18 21.24
CA ASN A 86 2.87 14.52 20.55
C ASN A 86 3.08 15.58 19.45
N LYS A 87 3.93 16.61 19.74
CA LYS A 87 4.31 17.60 18.72
C LYS A 87 5.07 16.97 17.56
N ALA A 88 5.98 16.05 17.83
CA ALA A 88 6.71 15.30 16.79
C ALA A 88 5.74 14.47 15.93
N GLY A 89 4.77 13.80 16.54
CA GLY A 89 3.72 13.07 15.83
C GLY A 89 2.86 13.98 14.95
N ALA A 90 2.45 15.14 15.45
CA ALA A 90 1.68 16.13 14.69
C ALA A 90 2.49 16.66 13.49
N TYR A 91 3.79 16.89 13.67
CA TYR A 91 4.69 17.29 12.59
C TYR A 91 4.76 16.21 11.50
N LEU A 92 5.03 14.96 11.85
CA LEU A 92 5.05 13.86 10.88
C LEU A 92 3.72 13.71 10.15
N ASN A 93 2.59 13.81 10.88
CA ASN A 93 1.26 13.69 10.29
C ASN A 93 0.97 14.78 9.25
N SER A 94 1.56 15.96 9.40
CA SER A 94 1.39 17.07 8.46
C SER A 94 2.08 16.83 7.11
N SER A 95 2.96 15.83 6.99
CA SER A 95 3.60 15.46 5.72
C SER A 95 2.58 14.93 4.69
N ARG A 96 1.54 14.21 5.15
CA ARG A 96 0.42 13.72 4.33
C ARG A 96 -0.87 13.62 5.15
N PRO A 97 -1.59 14.72 5.36
CA PRO A 97 -2.76 14.78 6.25
C PRO A 97 -3.90 13.83 5.87
N THR A 98 -3.97 13.42 4.61
CA THR A 98 -5.00 12.49 4.09
C THR A 98 -4.63 11.01 4.21
N ALA A 99 -3.39 10.70 4.64
CA ALA A 99 -2.92 9.32 4.76
C ALA A 99 -3.41 8.70 6.09
N VAL A 100 -4.51 7.96 6.02
CA VAL A 100 -5.16 7.36 7.20
C VAL A 100 -4.20 6.49 8.03
N ASN A 101 -3.39 5.65 7.39
CA ASN A 101 -2.46 4.77 8.10
C ASN A 101 -1.33 5.53 8.81
N LEU A 102 -0.96 6.73 8.33
CA LEU A 102 0.00 7.59 9.00
C LEU A 102 -0.54 8.04 10.36
N SER A 103 -1.71 8.66 10.36
CA SER A 103 -2.35 9.15 11.59
C SER A 103 -2.69 8.01 12.55
N TRP A 104 -3.15 6.87 12.03
CA TRP A 104 -3.45 5.68 12.81
C TRP A 104 -2.21 5.12 13.54
N ALA A 105 -1.08 4.97 12.84
CA ALA A 105 0.14 4.45 13.46
C ALA A 105 0.70 5.42 14.51
N ILE A 106 0.69 6.73 14.23
CA ILE A 106 1.06 7.76 15.20
C ILE A 106 0.17 7.70 16.43
N GLY A 107 -1.16 7.57 16.25
CA GLY A 107 -2.12 7.44 17.35
C GLY A 107 -1.82 6.25 18.24
N ARG A 108 -1.57 5.06 17.67
CA ARG A 108 -1.17 3.85 18.41
C ARG A 108 0.11 4.07 19.22
N GLN A 109 1.11 4.73 18.63
CA GLN A 109 2.36 5.04 19.32
C GLN A 109 2.13 5.98 20.51
N LEU A 110 1.31 7.02 20.35
CA LEU A 110 0.96 7.95 21.43
C LEU A 110 0.17 7.26 22.55
N GLU A 111 -0.74 6.35 22.22
CA GLU A 111 -1.46 5.55 23.21
C GLU A 111 -0.50 4.63 23.99
N ALA A 112 0.41 3.95 23.31
CA ALA A 112 1.43 3.11 23.95
C ALA A 112 2.33 3.92 24.87
N ALA A 113 2.82 5.09 24.42
CA ALA A 113 3.61 5.99 25.24
C ALA A 113 2.84 6.43 26.51
N LYS A 114 1.59 6.87 26.34
CA LYS A 114 0.76 7.35 27.44
C LYS A 114 0.50 6.28 28.50
N ALA A 115 0.29 5.05 28.09
CA ALA A 115 0.04 3.94 29.00
C ALA A 115 1.22 3.62 29.91
N HIS A 116 2.47 3.86 29.44
CA HIS A 116 3.70 3.53 30.16
C HIS A 116 4.40 4.74 30.81
N LEU A 117 3.85 5.96 30.70
CA LEU A 117 4.41 7.16 31.35
C LEU A 117 4.71 6.99 32.84
N PRO A 118 3.82 6.35 33.66
CA PRO A 118 4.09 6.17 35.09
C PRO A 118 5.26 5.24 35.39
N GLU A 119 5.70 4.42 34.42
CA GLU A 119 6.79 3.46 34.57
C GLU A 119 8.17 4.05 34.24
N GLY A 120 8.19 5.31 33.73
CA GLY A 120 9.40 6.03 33.38
C GLY A 120 9.81 5.89 31.92
N ARG A 121 10.83 6.69 31.54
CA ARG A 121 11.26 6.86 30.13
C ARG A 121 11.63 5.55 29.45
N GLU A 122 12.40 4.68 30.12
CA GLU A 122 12.86 3.42 29.52
C GLU A 122 11.68 2.50 29.15
N ALA A 123 10.67 2.41 30.03
CA ALA A 123 9.45 1.64 29.76
C ALA A 123 8.67 2.22 28.57
N VAL A 124 8.58 3.53 28.45
CA VAL A 124 7.95 4.20 27.30
C VAL A 124 8.70 3.88 26.01
N LEU A 125 10.02 3.98 25.98
CA LEU A 125 10.82 3.67 24.79
C LEU A 125 10.67 2.20 24.38
N ASP A 126 10.68 1.30 25.33
CA ASP A 126 10.47 -0.14 25.04
C ASP A 126 9.05 -0.37 24.47
N ALA A 127 8.03 0.23 25.07
CA ALA A 127 6.65 0.15 24.59
C ALA A 127 6.49 0.69 23.16
N LEU A 128 7.11 1.83 22.84
CA LEU A 128 7.08 2.41 21.49
C LEU A 128 7.75 1.48 20.45
N TYR A 129 8.89 0.87 20.82
CA TYR A 129 9.53 -0.09 19.93
C TYR A 129 8.67 -1.34 19.71
N GLN A 130 8.13 -1.91 20.78
CA GLN A 130 7.26 -3.09 20.70
C GLN A 130 6.02 -2.80 19.86
N GLU A 131 5.44 -1.62 20.00
CA GLU A 131 4.27 -1.19 19.24
C GLU A 131 4.61 -1.03 17.74
N ALA A 132 5.75 -0.42 17.39
CA ALA A 132 6.20 -0.32 16.00
C ALA A 132 6.44 -1.71 15.39
N ALA A 133 7.06 -2.61 16.15
CA ALA A 133 7.27 -4.00 15.72
C ALA A 133 5.93 -4.74 15.56
N ALA A 134 4.97 -4.54 16.47
CA ALA A 134 3.64 -5.14 16.39
C ALA A 134 2.86 -4.67 15.16
N ILE A 135 2.91 -3.38 14.82
CA ILE A 135 2.33 -2.83 13.58
C ILE A 135 2.94 -3.53 12.36
N HIS A 136 4.25 -3.72 12.34
CA HIS A 136 4.97 -4.34 11.23
C HIS A 136 4.63 -5.84 11.08
N GLU A 137 4.67 -6.60 12.16
CA GLU A 137 4.37 -8.04 12.15
C GLU A 137 2.88 -8.32 11.83
N ASP A 138 1.96 -7.47 12.30
CA ASP A 138 0.55 -7.55 11.97
C ASP A 138 0.32 -7.39 10.46
N ASP A 139 1.00 -6.41 9.83
CA ASP A 139 0.94 -6.23 8.38
C ASP A 139 1.50 -7.43 7.61
N ILE A 140 2.64 -7.99 8.05
CA ILE A 140 3.21 -9.22 7.46
C ILE A 140 2.20 -10.37 7.54
N ALA A 141 1.58 -10.58 8.70
CA ALA A 141 0.62 -11.65 8.91
C ALA A 141 -0.63 -11.48 8.03
N LYS A 142 -1.15 -10.25 7.94
CA LYS A 142 -2.30 -9.91 7.08
C LYS A 142 -1.98 -10.11 5.61
N CYS A 143 -0.85 -9.60 5.12
CA CYS A 143 -0.42 -9.76 3.74
C CYS A 143 -0.24 -11.25 3.38
N LYS A 144 0.33 -12.04 4.28
CA LYS A 144 0.46 -13.50 4.09
C LYS A 144 -0.91 -14.16 3.96
N ALA A 145 -1.84 -13.87 4.87
CA ALA A 145 -3.18 -14.47 4.82
C ALA A 145 -3.96 -14.06 3.55
N ILE A 146 -3.89 -12.78 3.16
CA ILE A 146 -4.46 -12.29 1.89
C ILE A 146 -3.85 -13.04 0.70
N SER A 147 -2.53 -13.27 0.72
CA SER A 147 -1.85 -14.01 -0.34
C SER A 147 -2.32 -15.46 -0.43
N GLU A 148 -2.49 -16.14 0.70
CA GLU A 148 -3.01 -17.51 0.75
C GLU A 148 -4.44 -17.60 0.19
N TYR A 149 -5.34 -16.73 0.63
CA TYR A 149 -6.71 -16.70 0.11
C TYR A 149 -6.76 -16.32 -1.36
N GLY A 150 -6.00 -15.29 -1.77
CA GLY A 150 -5.96 -14.86 -3.17
C GLY A 150 -5.39 -15.92 -4.10
N LEU A 151 -4.41 -16.72 -3.64
CA LEU A 151 -3.83 -17.81 -4.43
C LEU A 151 -4.86 -18.90 -4.77
N THR A 152 -5.90 -19.08 -3.96
CA THR A 152 -6.98 -20.03 -4.26
C THR A 152 -7.86 -19.63 -5.46
N LEU A 153 -7.74 -18.39 -5.94
CA LEU A 153 -8.56 -17.82 -7.01
C LEU A 153 -7.93 -17.98 -8.40
N VAL A 154 -6.70 -18.44 -8.47
CA VAL A 154 -5.92 -18.59 -9.70
C VAL A 154 -5.26 -19.96 -9.78
N ARG A 155 -4.83 -20.35 -10.96
CA ARG A 155 -4.21 -21.66 -11.25
C ARG A 155 -2.83 -21.45 -11.85
N ASP A 156 -2.03 -22.50 -11.81
CA ASP A 156 -0.77 -22.55 -12.54
C ASP A 156 -0.98 -22.30 -14.03
N GLY A 157 -0.23 -21.39 -14.62
CA GLY A 157 -0.34 -20.98 -16.00
C GLY A 157 -1.31 -19.82 -16.29
N ASP A 158 -2.06 -19.32 -15.29
CA ASP A 158 -3.00 -18.23 -15.51
C ASP A 158 -2.27 -16.91 -15.84
N GLY A 159 -2.89 -16.13 -16.73
CA GLY A 159 -2.56 -14.74 -16.98
C GLY A 159 -3.30 -13.82 -16.00
N ILE A 160 -2.60 -12.87 -15.41
CA ILE A 160 -3.16 -11.96 -14.42
C ILE A 160 -2.86 -10.52 -14.85
N LEU A 161 -3.89 -9.65 -14.82
CA LEU A 161 -3.69 -8.22 -15.00
C LEU A 161 -3.73 -7.50 -13.65
N THR A 162 -2.80 -6.58 -13.44
CA THR A 162 -2.75 -5.76 -12.22
C THR A 162 -2.52 -4.30 -12.55
N HIS A 163 -3.04 -3.42 -11.70
CA HIS A 163 -2.95 -1.97 -11.82
C HIS A 163 -2.37 -1.36 -10.54
N CYS A 164 -1.52 -0.36 -10.69
CA CYS A 164 -0.79 0.28 -9.60
C CYS A 164 0.29 -0.63 -8.97
N ASN A 165 0.60 -0.42 -7.69
CA ASN A 165 1.53 -1.24 -6.94
C ASN A 165 0.99 -1.53 -5.54
N ALA A 166 0.69 -2.78 -5.29
CA ALA A 166 0.28 -3.31 -4.00
C ALA A 166 1.11 -4.59 -3.68
N GLY A 167 2.40 -4.48 -3.87
CA GLY A 167 3.41 -5.48 -3.56
C GLY A 167 4.16 -5.19 -2.25
N PRO A 168 5.25 -5.94 -1.98
CA PRO A 168 6.10 -5.77 -0.79
C PRO A 168 6.59 -4.35 -0.56
N LEU A 169 6.89 -3.58 -1.61
CA LEU A 169 7.31 -2.18 -1.47
C LEU A 169 6.22 -1.25 -0.90
N ALA A 170 4.95 -1.60 -1.09
CA ALA A 170 3.81 -0.82 -0.59
C ALA A 170 3.31 -1.27 0.79
N THR A 171 3.79 -2.41 1.28
CA THR A 171 3.42 -3.09 2.52
C THR A 171 4.69 -3.46 3.29
N SER A 172 4.79 -4.69 3.78
CA SER A 172 6.00 -5.18 4.46
C SER A 172 6.59 -6.42 3.82
N ARG A 173 5.82 -7.42 3.52
CA ARG A 173 6.20 -8.65 2.81
C ARG A 173 5.01 -9.11 2.00
N TYR A 174 5.23 -9.94 1.01
CA TYR A 174 4.20 -10.49 0.12
C TYR A 174 3.46 -9.43 -0.70
N GLY A 175 2.98 -8.33 -0.10
CA GLY A 175 2.02 -7.43 -0.70
C GLY A 175 0.59 -7.91 -0.52
N THR A 176 -0.36 -7.15 -1.03
CA THR A 176 -1.77 -7.54 -1.09
C THR A 176 -2.12 -8.08 -2.48
N ALA A 177 -2.28 -7.22 -3.51
CA ALA A 177 -2.64 -7.68 -4.86
C ALA A 177 -1.52 -8.49 -5.55
N LEU A 178 -0.25 -8.20 -5.28
CA LEU A 178 0.86 -9.00 -5.81
C LEU A 178 1.16 -10.23 -4.94
N GLY A 179 0.64 -10.27 -3.73
CA GLY A 179 0.90 -11.35 -2.77
C GLY A 179 0.62 -12.75 -3.29
N PRO A 180 -0.56 -13.04 -3.86
CA PRO A 180 -0.86 -14.35 -4.42
C PRO A 180 0.09 -14.76 -5.55
N ILE A 181 0.49 -13.81 -6.39
CA ILE A 181 1.40 -14.05 -7.51
C ILE A 181 2.79 -14.42 -6.98
N LEU A 182 3.32 -13.63 -6.04
CA LEU A 182 4.64 -13.85 -5.45
C LEU A 182 4.69 -15.14 -4.65
N LEU A 183 3.67 -15.41 -3.83
CA LEU A 183 3.55 -16.64 -3.05
C LEU A 183 3.42 -17.88 -3.94
N GLY A 184 2.60 -17.80 -5.00
CA GLY A 184 2.45 -18.88 -5.95
C GLY A 184 3.76 -19.17 -6.69
N THR A 185 4.47 -18.13 -7.11
CA THR A 185 5.79 -18.26 -7.75
C THR A 185 6.83 -18.89 -6.80
N GLU A 186 6.84 -18.51 -5.54
CA GLU A 186 7.69 -19.13 -4.50
C GLU A 186 7.37 -20.64 -4.34
N ARG A 187 6.13 -21.04 -4.57
CA ARG A 187 5.66 -22.44 -4.55
C ARG A 187 5.82 -23.17 -5.88
N GLY A 188 6.46 -22.56 -6.86
CA GLY A 188 6.73 -23.13 -8.18
C GLY A 188 5.64 -22.98 -9.20
N MET A 189 4.56 -22.24 -8.90
CA MET A 189 3.54 -21.89 -9.89
C MET A 189 4.09 -20.85 -10.86
N LYS A 190 3.59 -20.88 -12.09
CA LYS A 190 3.95 -19.94 -13.15
C LYS A 190 2.76 -19.08 -13.50
N PHE A 191 2.99 -17.79 -13.60
CA PHE A 191 1.99 -16.81 -14.02
C PHE A 191 2.57 -15.95 -15.14
N HIS A 192 1.71 -15.49 -16.05
CA HIS A 192 2.01 -14.39 -16.95
C HIS A 192 1.28 -13.15 -16.44
N VAL A 193 2.02 -12.11 -16.07
CA VAL A 193 1.43 -10.91 -15.46
C VAL A 193 1.50 -9.73 -16.41
N PHE A 194 0.35 -9.12 -16.71
CA PHE A 194 0.27 -7.82 -17.37
C PHE A 194 0.19 -6.74 -16.30
N SER A 195 1.17 -5.84 -16.30
CA SER A 195 1.23 -4.71 -15.38
C SER A 195 0.90 -3.43 -16.15
N ASP A 196 -0.21 -2.78 -15.82
CA ASP A 196 -0.49 -1.42 -16.29
C ASP A 196 0.59 -0.47 -15.80
N GLU A 197 1.06 0.47 -16.64
CA GLU A 197 2.07 1.44 -16.24
C GLU A 197 1.62 2.37 -15.11
N THR A 198 0.32 2.63 -15.02
CA THR A 198 -0.33 3.45 -13.98
C THR A 198 0.09 4.92 -14.02
N ARG A 199 -0.35 5.63 -15.07
CA ARG A 199 -0.15 7.08 -15.17
C ARG A 199 -0.91 7.83 -14.05
N PRO A 200 -0.44 9.02 -13.58
CA PRO A 200 0.79 9.70 -13.99
C PRO A 200 2.06 9.26 -13.22
N LEU A 201 1.93 8.62 -12.03
CA LEU A 201 3.07 8.30 -11.14
C LEU A 201 3.86 7.04 -11.52
N LEU A 202 3.36 6.26 -12.49
CA LEU A 202 4.01 5.07 -13.05
C LEU A 202 4.36 3.98 -12.01
N GLN A 203 3.50 3.77 -11.00
CA GLN A 203 3.75 2.75 -9.98
C GLN A 203 3.80 1.33 -10.58
N GLY A 204 2.95 1.05 -11.57
CA GLY A 204 2.99 -0.24 -12.26
C GLY A 204 4.27 -0.44 -13.06
N ALA A 205 4.69 0.58 -13.81
CA ALA A 205 5.92 0.52 -14.58
C ALA A 205 7.17 0.46 -13.70
N ARG A 206 7.23 1.28 -12.66
CA ARG A 206 8.44 1.49 -11.87
C ARG A 206 8.63 0.48 -10.74
N LEU A 207 7.53 0.07 -10.13
CA LEU A 207 7.56 -0.73 -8.90
C LEU A 207 7.00 -2.13 -9.13
N THR A 208 5.80 -2.28 -9.67
CA THR A 208 5.18 -3.61 -9.88
C THR A 208 5.98 -4.47 -10.84
N SER A 209 6.33 -3.93 -12.01
CA SER A 209 7.13 -4.68 -12.98
C SER A 209 8.52 -5.03 -12.41
N TYR A 210 9.11 -4.12 -11.62
CA TYR A 210 10.38 -4.35 -10.94
C TYR A 210 10.28 -5.49 -9.91
N GLU A 211 9.28 -5.47 -9.01
CA GLU A 211 9.10 -6.51 -7.99
C GLU A 211 8.85 -7.87 -8.63
N LEU A 212 7.93 -7.95 -9.59
CA LEU A 212 7.59 -9.20 -10.29
C LEU A 212 8.78 -9.76 -11.07
N TYR A 213 9.49 -8.92 -11.84
CA TYR A 213 10.67 -9.35 -12.58
C TYR A 213 11.78 -9.86 -11.64
N ARG A 214 12.02 -9.18 -10.53
CA ARG A 214 13.01 -9.59 -9.52
C ARG A 214 12.63 -10.90 -8.82
N ALA A 215 11.34 -11.21 -8.75
CA ALA A 215 10.82 -12.48 -8.23
C ALA A 215 10.90 -13.63 -9.26
N GLY A 216 11.27 -13.35 -10.51
CA GLY A 216 11.30 -14.33 -11.59
C GLY A 216 9.93 -14.62 -12.23
N VAL A 217 8.96 -13.73 -11.99
CA VAL A 217 7.64 -13.79 -12.65
C VAL A 217 7.77 -13.31 -14.10
N ASP A 218 7.11 -14.00 -15.03
CA ASP A 218 6.96 -13.56 -16.42
C ASP A 218 5.99 -12.36 -16.45
N VAL A 219 6.55 -11.15 -16.57
CA VAL A 219 5.81 -9.88 -16.52
C VAL A 219 5.93 -9.10 -17.82
N THR A 220 4.79 -8.65 -18.33
CA THR A 220 4.69 -7.74 -19.47
C THR A 220 4.16 -6.39 -19.00
N LEU A 221 4.95 -5.34 -19.16
CA LEU A 221 4.52 -3.96 -18.93
C LEU A 221 3.67 -3.48 -20.11
N ILE A 222 2.53 -2.88 -19.83
CA ILE A 222 1.63 -2.28 -20.82
C ILE A 222 1.24 -0.85 -20.44
N CYS A 223 0.91 -0.03 -21.45
CA CYS A 223 0.24 1.25 -21.17
C CYS A 223 -1.18 1.00 -20.65
N ASP A 224 -1.69 1.89 -19.79
CA ASP A 224 -3.01 1.73 -19.16
C ASP A 224 -4.15 1.52 -20.17
N ASN A 225 -4.06 2.14 -21.34
CA ASN A 225 -5.04 2.01 -22.41
C ASN A 225 -4.97 0.69 -23.19
N MET A 226 -3.99 -0.19 -22.90
CA MET A 226 -3.82 -1.48 -23.58
C MET A 226 -4.53 -2.63 -22.86
N ALA A 227 -5.05 -2.42 -21.64
CA ALA A 227 -5.77 -3.45 -20.89
C ALA A 227 -6.89 -4.10 -21.68
N SER A 228 -7.65 -3.33 -22.48
CA SER A 228 -8.73 -3.84 -23.31
C SER A 228 -8.27 -4.86 -24.35
N ILE A 229 -7.19 -4.60 -25.09
CA ILE A 229 -6.71 -5.51 -26.12
C ILE A 229 -6.14 -6.80 -25.53
N VAL A 230 -5.48 -6.69 -24.38
CA VAL A 230 -4.91 -7.85 -23.68
C VAL A 230 -6.02 -8.74 -23.12
N MET A 231 -7.05 -8.18 -22.50
CA MET A 231 -8.22 -8.92 -22.03
C MET A 231 -8.96 -9.60 -23.20
N LYS A 232 -9.18 -8.87 -24.31
CA LYS A 232 -9.83 -9.41 -25.50
C LYS A 232 -9.08 -10.58 -26.12
N SER A 233 -7.75 -10.62 -25.98
CA SER A 233 -6.93 -11.71 -26.54
C SER A 233 -7.07 -13.05 -25.79
N GLY A 234 -7.78 -13.08 -24.64
CA GLY A 234 -7.95 -14.26 -23.81
C GLY A 234 -6.73 -14.62 -22.95
N GLN A 235 -5.74 -13.75 -22.88
CA GLN A 235 -4.51 -13.99 -22.10
C GLN A 235 -4.66 -13.65 -20.61
N VAL A 236 -5.79 -13.07 -20.18
CA VAL A 236 -6.05 -12.69 -18.79
C VAL A 236 -7.18 -13.53 -18.23
N GLN A 237 -6.92 -14.28 -17.16
CA GLN A 237 -7.88 -15.11 -16.45
C GLN A 237 -8.41 -14.45 -15.18
N ALA A 238 -7.67 -13.47 -14.62
CA ALA A 238 -8.10 -12.71 -13.46
C ALA A 238 -7.45 -11.31 -13.44
N CYS A 239 -8.14 -10.36 -12.83
CA CYS A 239 -7.57 -9.06 -12.47
C CYS A 239 -7.42 -8.97 -10.96
N PHE A 240 -6.23 -8.57 -10.48
CA PHE A 240 -5.92 -8.32 -9.07
C PHE A 240 -5.61 -6.86 -8.84
N GLY A 241 -6.41 -6.18 -8.01
CA GLY A 241 -6.21 -4.79 -7.61
C GLY A 241 -6.05 -4.66 -6.10
N GLY A 242 -5.22 -3.71 -5.66
CA GLY A 242 -5.23 -3.26 -4.26
C GLY A 242 -6.43 -2.37 -3.98
N CYS A 243 -6.47 -1.81 -2.77
CA CYS A 243 -7.45 -0.80 -2.39
C CYS A 243 -6.86 0.21 -1.40
N ASP A 244 -7.30 1.45 -1.51
CA ASP A 244 -6.98 2.49 -0.52
C ASP A 244 -8.09 2.62 0.52
N ARG A 245 -9.36 2.45 0.12
CA ARG A 245 -10.53 2.42 1.02
C ARG A 245 -11.67 1.62 0.40
N ILE A 246 -12.38 0.86 1.22
CA ILE A 246 -13.57 0.10 0.85
C ILE A 246 -14.74 0.61 1.70
N ALA A 247 -15.84 1.02 1.06
CA ALA A 247 -17.08 1.42 1.72
C ALA A 247 -17.92 0.22 2.19
N ALA A 248 -18.89 0.45 3.06
CA ALA A 248 -19.74 -0.58 3.65
C ALA A 248 -20.54 -1.40 2.63
N ASN A 249 -20.87 -0.80 1.47
CA ASN A 249 -21.58 -1.48 0.38
C ASN A 249 -20.63 -2.28 -0.56
N GLY A 250 -19.31 -2.15 -0.39
CA GLY A 250 -18.30 -2.81 -1.21
C GLY A 250 -17.74 -1.96 -2.36
N ASP A 251 -18.23 -0.74 -2.58
CA ASP A 251 -17.56 0.21 -3.47
C ASP A 251 -16.17 0.52 -2.90
N PHE A 252 -15.18 0.75 -3.77
CA PHE A 252 -13.84 1.00 -3.27
C PHE A 252 -13.10 2.04 -4.08
N ALA A 253 -12.27 2.80 -3.40
CA ALA A 253 -11.31 3.71 -4.02
C ALA A 253 -9.95 3.02 -4.15
N ASN A 254 -9.34 3.19 -5.31
CA ASN A 254 -7.96 2.78 -5.57
C ASN A 254 -7.32 3.75 -6.57
N LYS A 255 -6.05 3.53 -6.90
CA LYS A 255 -5.29 4.36 -7.84
C LYS A 255 -6.09 4.61 -9.12
N ILE A 256 -6.10 5.89 -9.56
CA ILE A 256 -6.76 6.33 -10.80
C ILE A 256 -6.49 5.35 -11.95
N GLY A 257 -7.54 4.94 -12.66
CA GLY A 257 -7.53 3.93 -13.72
C GLY A 257 -8.10 2.57 -13.31
N THR A 258 -8.20 2.29 -12.00
CA THR A 258 -8.72 1.00 -11.49
C THR A 258 -10.15 0.74 -11.93
N SER A 259 -11.04 1.74 -11.88
CA SER A 259 -12.43 1.61 -12.31
C SER A 259 -12.53 1.25 -13.79
N GLY A 260 -11.67 1.83 -14.63
CA GLY A 260 -11.58 1.50 -16.05
C GLY A 260 -11.20 0.03 -16.28
N VAL A 261 -10.23 -0.49 -15.53
CA VAL A 261 -9.84 -1.91 -15.60
C VAL A 261 -10.99 -2.82 -15.15
N ALA A 262 -11.71 -2.48 -14.08
CA ALA A 262 -12.84 -3.25 -13.59
C ALA A 262 -14.02 -3.29 -14.60
N ILE A 263 -14.32 -2.16 -15.24
CA ILE A 263 -15.32 -2.07 -16.32
C ILE A 263 -14.93 -2.98 -17.50
N LEU A 264 -13.66 -2.94 -17.93
CA LEU A 264 -13.16 -3.80 -19.00
C LEU A 264 -13.21 -5.29 -18.60
N ALA A 265 -12.80 -5.63 -17.38
CA ALA A 265 -12.88 -6.98 -16.86
C ALA A 265 -14.31 -7.51 -16.89
N LYS A 266 -15.29 -6.71 -16.42
CA LYS A 266 -16.72 -7.04 -16.49
C LYS A 266 -17.19 -7.25 -17.92
N HIS A 267 -16.80 -6.38 -18.87
CA HIS A 267 -17.16 -6.47 -20.28
C HIS A 267 -16.64 -7.77 -20.93
N TYR A 268 -15.42 -8.18 -20.59
CA TYR A 268 -14.81 -9.39 -21.14
C TYR A 268 -15.09 -10.65 -20.33
N GLY A 269 -15.88 -10.58 -19.24
CA GLY A 269 -16.23 -11.70 -18.39
C GLY A 269 -15.06 -12.23 -17.55
N ILE A 270 -14.07 -11.38 -17.28
CA ILE A 270 -12.89 -11.70 -16.46
C ILE A 270 -13.18 -11.31 -15.01
N PRO A 271 -12.93 -12.20 -14.02
CA PRO A 271 -13.12 -11.87 -12.62
C PRO A 271 -12.14 -10.78 -12.17
N PHE A 272 -12.67 -9.76 -11.47
CA PHE A 272 -11.88 -8.72 -10.82
C PHE A 272 -11.94 -8.89 -9.29
N TYR A 273 -10.78 -9.04 -8.67
CA TYR A 273 -10.64 -9.20 -7.22
C TYR A 273 -9.93 -8.01 -6.61
N VAL A 274 -10.46 -7.54 -5.49
CA VAL A 274 -9.87 -6.49 -4.65
C VAL A 274 -9.17 -7.17 -3.48
N LEU A 275 -7.88 -6.87 -3.28
CA LEU A 275 -7.09 -7.50 -2.23
C LEU A 275 -6.56 -6.42 -1.27
N GLY A 276 -7.00 -6.46 -0.02
CA GLY A 276 -6.59 -5.51 1.01
C GLY A 276 -6.98 -5.97 2.41
N PRO A 277 -6.28 -5.48 3.44
CA PRO A 277 -6.56 -5.83 4.82
C PRO A 277 -7.89 -5.23 5.29
N THR A 278 -8.51 -5.86 6.30
CA THR A 278 -9.76 -5.33 6.90
C THR A 278 -9.64 -3.90 7.42
N SER A 279 -8.43 -3.43 7.70
CA SER A 279 -8.16 -2.03 8.09
C SER A 279 -8.43 -1.00 6.98
N THR A 280 -8.59 -1.43 5.72
CA THR A 280 -8.99 -0.55 4.61
C THR A 280 -10.50 -0.44 4.46
N ILE A 281 -11.27 -1.26 5.19
CA ILE A 281 -12.74 -1.26 5.16
C ILE A 281 -13.25 -0.22 6.15
N ASP A 282 -13.97 0.77 5.63
CA ASP A 282 -14.62 1.82 6.42
C ASP A 282 -16.13 1.58 6.49
N MET A 283 -16.56 0.90 7.55
CA MET A 283 -17.98 0.60 7.76
C MET A 283 -18.82 1.84 8.08
N ALA A 284 -18.20 2.99 8.39
CA ALA A 284 -18.90 4.26 8.59
C ALA A 284 -19.14 5.00 7.25
N CYS A 285 -18.42 4.64 6.21
CA CYS A 285 -18.60 5.16 4.85
C CYS A 285 -19.65 4.31 4.12
N PRO A 286 -20.85 4.83 3.80
CA PRO A 286 -21.95 3.99 3.29
C PRO A 286 -21.70 3.45 1.88
N ASP A 287 -21.13 4.25 1.00
CA ASP A 287 -20.91 3.96 -0.42
C ASP A 287 -19.75 4.76 -1.02
N GLY A 288 -19.47 4.55 -2.30
CA GLY A 288 -18.37 5.18 -3.01
C GLY A 288 -18.49 6.69 -3.18
N ASP A 289 -19.70 7.24 -3.24
CA ASP A 289 -19.92 8.69 -3.37
C ASP A 289 -19.46 9.48 -2.14
N HIS A 290 -19.32 8.80 -1.01
CA HIS A 290 -18.87 9.37 0.26
C HIS A 290 -17.35 9.21 0.49
N ILE A 291 -16.62 8.57 -0.42
CA ILE A 291 -15.16 8.45 -0.32
C ILE A 291 -14.51 9.75 -0.83
N PRO A 292 -13.78 10.49 0.01
CA PRO A 292 -13.09 11.70 -0.44
C PRO A 292 -11.92 11.34 -1.37
N ILE A 293 -11.88 11.96 -2.55
CA ILE A 293 -10.83 11.76 -3.54
C ILE A 293 -9.82 12.91 -3.48
N GLU A 294 -8.55 12.58 -3.23
CA GLU A 294 -7.43 13.52 -3.26
C GLU A 294 -7.18 14.01 -4.68
N GLU A 295 -7.11 15.32 -4.89
CA GLU A 295 -6.61 15.92 -6.14
C GLU A 295 -5.14 16.29 -5.94
N ARG A 296 -4.28 15.79 -6.82
CA ARG A 296 -2.84 15.99 -6.78
C ARG A 296 -2.42 17.15 -7.69
N ASP A 297 -1.12 17.52 -7.59
CA ASP A 297 -0.56 18.54 -8.46
C ASP A 297 -0.77 18.18 -9.93
N ARG A 298 -1.41 19.11 -10.63
CA ARG A 298 -1.77 18.97 -12.05
C ARG A 298 -0.55 18.90 -12.96
N GLU A 299 0.56 19.50 -12.55
CA GLU A 299 1.81 19.49 -13.30
C GLU A 299 2.45 18.09 -13.35
N GLU A 300 2.13 17.18 -12.43
CA GLU A 300 2.58 15.78 -12.50
C GLU A 300 2.25 15.13 -13.85
N ILE A 301 1.12 15.48 -14.45
CA ILE A 301 0.73 14.94 -15.76
C ILE A 301 1.65 15.42 -16.86
N LYS A 302 2.04 16.71 -16.86
CA LYS A 302 2.79 17.31 -17.96
C LYS A 302 4.30 17.11 -17.84
N THR A 303 4.83 17.14 -16.62
CA THR A 303 6.26 17.31 -16.40
C THR A 303 6.93 16.08 -15.79
N MET A 304 6.19 15.32 -14.98
CA MET A 304 6.77 14.15 -14.35
C MET A 304 7.21 13.12 -15.38
N TRP A 305 8.45 12.66 -15.30
CA TRP A 305 9.09 11.69 -16.21
C TRP A 305 9.44 12.20 -17.61
N TYR A 306 9.31 13.50 -17.87
CA TYR A 306 9.66 14.09 -19.16
C TYR A 306 10.74 15.17 -18.98
N GLU A 307 11.76 15.18 -19.87
CA GLU A 307 12.76 16.24 -19.88
C GLU A 307 12.15 17.61 -20.23
N LYS A 308 11.07 17.60 -21.00
CA LYS A 308 10.29 18.78 -21.37
C LYS A 308 8.82 18.48 -21.14
N PRO A 309 8.02 19.48 -20.78
CA PRO A 309 6.58 19.31 -20.63
C PRO A 309 5.97 18.68 -21.89
N MET A 310 5.14 17.67 -21.73
CA MET A 310 4.46 17.00 -22.86
C MET A 310 3.25 17.75 -23.41
N ALA A 311 2.83 18.82 -22.75
CA ALA A 311 1.75 19.69 -23.19
C ALA A 311 2.12 21.16 -22.91
N LEU A 312 1.43 22.09 -23.59
CA LEU A 312 1.63 23.51 -23.35
C LEU A 312 1.27 23.88 -21.90
N PRO A 313 1.98 24.86 -21.30
CA PRO A 313 1.71 25.28 -19.91
C PRO A 313 0.26 25.69 -19.66
N GLU A 314 -0.39 26.30 -20.66
CA GLU A 314 -1.75 26.81 -20.59
C GLU A 314 -2.83 25.72 -20.61
N VAL A 315 -2.50 24.49 -21.03
CA VAL A 315 -3.43 23.36 -21.05
C VAL A 315 -3.75 22.95 -19.61
N LYS A 316 -5.04 22.97 -19.27
CA LYS A 316 -5.53 22.55 -17.95
C LYS A 316 -5.40 21.04 -17.81
N CYS A 317 -4.99 20.59 -16.63
CA CYS A 317 -4.97 19.18 -16.25
C CYS A 317 -5.96 18.90 -15.12
N TYR A 318 -6.49 17.69 -15.10
CA TYR A 318 -7.30 17.14 -14.02
C TYR A 318 -6.59 15.88 -13.51
N ASN A 319 -6.17 15.88 -12.23
CA ASN A 319 -5.28 14.86 -11.67
C ASN A 319 -5.81 14.30 -10.34
N PRO A 320 -6.95 13.59 -10.34
CA PRO A 320 -7.37 12.84 -9.14
C PRO A 320 -6.39 11.70 -8.88
N ALA A 321 -6.06 11.49 -7.60
CA ALA A 321 -5.14 10.41 -7.20
C ALA A 321 -5.77 9.03 -7.34
N PHE A 322 -7.08 8.94 -7.14
CA PHE A 322 -7.87 7.71 -7.07
C PHE A 322 -9.14 7.85 -7.91
N ASP A 323 -9.72 6.71 -8.26
CA ASP A 323 -11.09 6.61 -8.71
C ASP A 323 -11.88 5.63 -7.85
N VAL A 324 -13.20 5.72 -7.90
CA VAL A 324 -14.12 4.82 -7.23
C VAL A 324 -14.58 3.76 -8.22
N THR A 325 -14.56 2.51 -7.76
CA THR A 325 -15.07 1.36 -8.52
C THR A 325 -16.32 0.84 -7.83
N ASP A 326 -17.41 0.72 -8.58
CA ASP A 326 -18.67 0.19 -8.10
C ASP A 326 -18.54 -1.30 -7.73
N HIS A 327 -19.14 -1.71 -6.63
CA HIS A 327 -19.11 -3.09 -6.15
C HIS A 327 -19.70 -4.11 -7.13
N ASP A 328 -20.60 -3.70 -8.02
CA ASP A 328 -21.16 -4.54 -9.08
C ASP A 328 -20.11 -5.00 -10.13
N LEU A 329 -18.99 -4.32 -10.20
CA LEU A 329 -17.86 -4.66 -11.08
C LEU A 329 -16.92 -5.68 -10.44
N ILE A 330 -17.06 -5.95 -9.15
CA ILE A 330 -16.14 -6.77 -8.35
C ILE A 330 -16.65 -8.19 -8.21
N THR A 331 -15.78 -9.17 -8.38
CA THR A 331 -16.09 -10.59 -8.20
C THR A 331 -15.88 -11.04 -6.75
N GLY A 332 -14.96 -10.41 -6.02
CA GLY A 332 -14.69 -10.71 -4.62
C GLY A 332 -13.71 -9.74 -4.00
N ILE A 333 -13.81 -9.58 -2.69
CA ILE A 333 -12.90 -8.81 -1.84
C ILE A 333 -12.15 -9.80 -0.95
N VAL A 334 -10.83 -9.83 -1.06
CA VAL A 334 -9.94 -10.76 -0.34
C VAL A 334 -9.30 -10.02 0.81
N THR A 335 -9.53 -10.51 2.03
CA THR A 335 -8.96 -9.96 3.26
C THR A 335 -8.17 -11.04 4.00
N GLU A 336 -7.47 -10.66 5.07
CA GLU A 336 -6.81 -11.62 5.97
C GLU A 336 -7.79 -12.54 6.70
N LYS A 337 -9.08 -12.20 6.71
CA LYS A 337 -10.14 -13.01 7.33
C LYS A 337 -10.87 -13.92 6.33
N GLY A 338 -10.57 -13.81 5.03
CA GLY A 338 -11.19 -14.62 3.99
C GLY A 338 -11.65 -13.82 2.78
N ILE A 339 -12.45 -14.46 1.92
CA ILE A 339 -12.94 -13.90 0.66
C ILE A 339 -14.41 -13.51 0.83
N CYS A 340 -14.70 -12.22 0.77
CA CYS A 340 -16.06 -11.70 0.73
C CYS A 340 -16.63 -11.79 -0.69
N ARG A 341 -17.91 -12.18 -0.76
CA ARG A 341 -18.69 -12.27 -2.01
C ARG A 341 -19.95 -11.42 -1.90
N PRO A 342 -20.54 -10.99 -3.01
CA PRO A 342 -21.83 -10.30 -3.00
C PRO A 342 -22.93 -11.11 -2.27
N PRO A 343 -23.83 -10.44 -1.55
CA PRO A 343 -23.93 -9.00 -1.33
C PRO A 343 -22.90 -8.51 -0.31
N TYR A 344 -22.10 -7.53 -0.70
CA TYR A 344 -20.94 -7.09 0.10
C TYR A 344 -21.35 -6.42 1.41
N SER A 345 -22.46 -5.70 1.46
CA SER A 345 -22.97 -5.10 2.71
C SER A 345 -23.14 -6.13 3.83
N GLN A 346 -23.44 -7.37 3.49
CA GLN A 346 -23.58 -8.46 4.47
C GLN A 346 -22.23 -9.14 4.74
N SER A 347 -21.51 -9.50 3.68
CA SER A 347 -20.25 -10.25 3.81
C SER A 347 -19.13 -9.41 4.45
N LEU A 348 -19.11 -8.09 4.24
CA LEU A 348 -18.16 -7.19 4.90
C LEU A 348 -18.54 -6.98 6.38
N ALA A 349 -19.83 -6.75 6.70
CA ALA A 349 -20.28 -6.59 8.06
C ALA A 349 -19.93 -7.82 8.92
N ALA A 350 -20.10 -9.02 8.36
CA ALA A 350 -19.78 -10.28 9.05
C ALA A 350 -18.30 -10.40 9.49
N LEU A 351 -17.37 -9.70 8.83
CA LEU A 351 -15.94 -9.66 9.24
C LEU A 351 -15.73 -8.97 10.60
N PHE A 352 -16.65 -8.09 10.99
CA PHE A 352 -16.56 -7.27 12.21
C PHE A 352 -17.54 -7.72 13.31
N ASP A 353 -18.43 -8.67 13.02
CA ASP A 353 -19.29 -9.27 14.02
C ASP A 353 -18.47 -10.16 14.97
N ASN A 354 -18.12 -9.61 16.16
CA ASN A 354 -17.45 -10.33 17.25
C ASN A 354 -18.37 -11.38 17.87
N LYS A 355 -18.84 -12.35 17.09
CA LYS A 355 -19.55 -13.54 17.60
C LYS A 355 -18.78 -14.79 17.19
N GLN A 356 -17.62 -14.98 17.83
CA GLN A 356 -17.06 -16.32 18.05
C GLN A 356 -16.24 -16.33 19.32
#